data_d8f948634f09cabcde80dfce35d27684
#
_entry.id   d8f948634f09cabcde80dfce35d27684
#
_cell.length_a   1.000
_cell.length_b   1.000
_cell.length_c   1.000
_cell.angle_alpha   90.00
_cell.angle_beta   90.00
_cell.angle_gamma   90.00
#
_symmetry.space_group_name_H-M   'P 1'
#
loop_
_entity.id
_entity.type
_entity.pdbx_description
1 polymer ?
#
loop_
_entity_poly.entity_id
_entity_poly.type
_entity_poly.pdbx_seq_one_letter_code
_entity_poly.pdbx_strand_id
1 'polypeptide(L)'
;MVFGKIEYLNLLPFHIFMKRFIQGSSAKMSMEYKKNVPAKINTLFASRRVDAAFISSITAKKSTHINLGIIAKKEVKSVLVIPSKKSKKDKESASSNMLANILKIEGEVLIGDKALRYALESNEYIDLAKEWQERYNLPFVFALLCYHKDKKLYKKIEREFLKRKYKIPYYILHQASQKTKVPHKDILEYLELISYKIDYKAKLAVKKFYSEAKRV
;
A
#
# COMPACT_ATOMS: atom_id res chain seq x y z
N MET A 1 0.54 19.62 10.57
CA MET A 1 -0.09 18.61 9.68
C MET A 1 0.16 17.23 10.25
N VAL A 2 -0.88 16.43 10.39
CA VAL A 2 -0.80 15.04 10.94
C VAL A 2 -0.90 14.05 9.78
N PHE A 3 0.13 13.21 9.60
CA PHE A 3 0.17 12.18 8.55
C PHE A 3 0.01 10.78 9.17
N GLY A 4 -0.92 9.99 8.62
CA GLY A 4 -1.11 8.59 9.00
C GLY A 4 -0.01 7.73 8.39
N LYS A 5 0.88 7.17 9.22
CA LYS A 5 2.03 6.39 8.79
C LYS A 5 1.80 4.90 8.99
N ILE A 6 1.84 4.14 7.90
CA ILE A 6 1.87 2.68 7.89
C ILE A 6 3.32 2.25 7.68
N GLU A 7 3.86 1.41 8.57
CA GLU A 7 5.27 1.02 8.54
C GLU A 7 5.52 -0.31 7.80
N TYR A 8 4.86 -0.55 6.68
CA TYR A 8 5.17 -1.67 5.80
C TYR A 8 6.29 -1.33 4.82
N LEU A 9 7.03 -2.35 4.40
CA LEU A 9 8.15 -2.23 3.46
C LEU A 9 7.76 -1.52 2.16
N ASN A 10 6.56 -1.76 1.65
CA ASN A 10 6.06 -1.10 0.43
C ASN A 10 5.97 0.43 0.51
N LEU A 11 6.00 1.02 1.69
CA LEU A 11 6.00 2.47 1.90
C LEU A 11 7.38 3.02 2.28
N LEU A 12 8.40 2.18 2.42
CA LEU A 12 9.74 2.60 2.80
C LEU A 12 10.33 3.69 1.88
N PRO A 13 10.27 3.58 0.53
CA PRO A 13 10.73 4.64 -0.38
C PRO A 13 10.00 5.96 -0.16
N PHE A 14 8.69 5.93 0.07
CA PHE A 14 7.89 7.12 0.33
C PHE A 14 8.26 7.77 1.66
N HIS A 15 8.50 6.99 2.71
CA HIS A 15 8.93 7.53 4.02
C HIS A 15 10.31 8.19 3.96
N ILE A 16 11.25 7.60 3.21
CA ILE A 16 12.57 8.21 2.96
C ILE A 16 12.42 9.55 2.22
N PHE A 17 11.61 9.56 1.17
CA PHE A 17 11.28 10.79 0.46
C PHE A 17 10.69 11.84 1.39
N MET A 18 9.65 11.51 2.14
CA MET A 18 8.95 12.47 3.02
C MET A 18 9.89 13.08 4.05
N LYS A 19 10.78 12.28 4.66
CA LYS A 19 11.79 12.80 5.59
C LYS A 19 12.66 13.89 4.94
N ARG A 20 13.16 13.66 3.73
CA ARG A 20 13.97 14.61 2.97
C ARG A 20 13.16 15.82 2.49
N PHE A 21 11.94 15.58 2.02
CA PHE A 21 11.05 16.63 1.52
C PHE A 21 10.71 17.66 2.60
N ILE A 22 10.45 17.21 3.83
CA ILE A 22 10.14 18.09 4.96
C ILE A 22 11.39 18.90 5.38
N GLN A 23 12.55 18.25 5.45
CA GLN A 23 13.82 18.93 5.82
C GLN A 23 14.27 19.95 4.78
N GLY A 24 13.99 19.71 3.49
CA GLY A 24 14.37 20.59 2.38
C GLY A 24 13.33 21.67 2.06
N SER A 25 12.19 21.71 2.71
CA SER A 25 11.21 22.77 2.49
C SER A 25 11.60 24.03 3.29
N SER A 26 11.62 25.19 2.63
CA SER A 26 11.94 26.50 3.22
C SER A 26 10.97 26.93 4.35
N ALA A 27 9.78 26.33 4.41
CA ALA A 27 8.94 26.33 5.59
C ALA A 27 9.24 25.04 6.34
N LYS A 28 9.82 25.11 7.54
CA LYS A 28 9.93 23.99 8.48
C LYS A 28 8.51 23.50 8.81
N MET A 29 7.96 22.68 7.91
CA MET A 29 6.65 22.11 8.11
C MET A 29 6.72 21.15 9.29
N SER A 30 6.08 21.51 10.38
CA SER A 30 5.80 20.59 11.48
C SER A 30 4.88 19.50 10.96
N MET A 31 5.42 18.30 10.72
CA MET A 31 4.67 17.13 10.36
C MET A 31 4.72 16.13 11.49
N GLU A 32 3.57 15.89 12.07
CA GLU A 32 3.34 14.84 13.07
C GLU A 32 2.95 13.54 12.37
N TYR A 33 3.48 12.42 12.86
CA TYR A 33 3.15 11.09 12.35
C TYR A 33 2.33 10.30 13.38
N LYS A 34 1.13 9.85 12.98
CA LYS A 34 0.41 8.82 13.73
C LYS A 34 0.65 7.47 13.08
N LYS A 35 1.47 6.64 13.74
CA LYS A 35 1.82 5.30 13.26
C LYS A 35 0.77 4.29 13.68
N ASN A 36 0.30 3.48 12.74
CA ASN A 36 -0.59 2.34 13.00
C ASN A 36 -0.69 1.41 11.79
N VAL A 37 -1.43 0.30 11.94
CA VAL A 37 -1.80 -0.62 10.87
C VAL A 37 -2.86 -0.01 9.94
N PRO A 38 -2.98 -0.49 8.68
CA PRO A 38 -3.86 0.12 7.67
C PRO A 38 -5.29 0.33 8.14
N ALA A 39 -5.93 -0.66 8.77
CA ALA A 39 -7.30 -0.56 9.24
C ALA A 39 -7.49 0.59 10.25
N LYS A 40 -6.56 0.75 11.20
CA LYS A 40 -6.61 1.83 12.17
C LYS A 40 -6.35 3.20 11.53
N ILE A 41 -5.43 3.27 10.56
CA ILE A 41 -5.19 4.50 9.79
C ILE A 41 -6.42 4.90 8.98
N ASN A 42 -7.13 3.94 8.36
CA ASN A 42 -8.40 4.22 7.67
C ASN A 42 -9.42 4.87 8.63
N THR A 43 -9.56 4.34 9.86
CA THR A 43 -10.45 4.89 10.89
C THR A 43 -10.02 6.30 11.31
N LEU A 44 -8.72 6.52 11.58
CA LEU A 44 -8.19 7.83 11.95
C LEU A 44 -8.39 8.88 10.84
N PHE A 45 -8.25 8.48 9.59
CA PHE A 45 -8.51 9.35 8.45
C PHE A 45 -10.01 9.67 8.33
N ALA A 46 -10.87 8.68 8.39
CA ALA A 46 -12.32 8.87 8.33
C ALA A 46 -12.84 9.81 9.44
N SER A 47 -12.26 9.72 10.66
CA SER A 47 -12.58 10.59 11.79
C SER A 47 -11.79 11.92 11.81
N ARG A 48 -11.08 12.26 10.72
CA ARG A 48 -10.27 13.48 10.57
C ARG A 48 -9.19 13.67 11.64
N ARG A 49 -8.74 12.59 12.27
CA ARG A 49 -7.64 12.61 13.25
C ARG A 49 -6.25 12.54 12.59
N VAL A 50 -6.20 12.31 11.27
CA VAL A 50 -5.03 12.50 10.40
C VAL A 50 -5.48 13.28 9.17
N ASP A 51 -4.61 14.17 8.67
CA ASP A 51 -4.90 15.04 7.53
C ASP A 51 -4.72 14.31 6.21
N ALA A 52 -3.80 13.34 6.15
CA ALA A 52 -3.55 12.51 4.98
C ALA A 52 -2.94 11.17 5.35
N ALA A 53 -3.16 10.16 4.51
CA ALA A 53 -2.58 8.83 4.62
C ALA A 53 -2.76 8.03 3.33
N PHE A 54 -2.03 6.90 3.21
CA PHE A 54 -2.39 5.86 2.27
C PHE A 54 -3.60 5.08 2.82
N ILE A 55 -4.73 5.24 2.16
CA ILE A 55 -6.02 4.66 2.55
C ILE A 55 -6.33 3.47 1.66
N SER A 56 -6.77 2.37 2.25
CA SER A 56 -7.19 1.17 1.51
C SER A 56 -8.15 1.55 0.38
N SER A 57 -7.90 1.08 -0.84
CA SER A 57 -8.66 1.52 -2.02
C SER A 57 -10.17 1.35 -1.85
N ILE A 58 -10.63 0.26 -1.22
CA ILE A 58 -12.07 0.04 -0.99
C ILE A 58 -12.70 1.12 -0.09
N THR A 59 -11.98 1.61 0.92
CA THR A 59 -12.44 2.66 1.83
C THR A 59 -12.23 4.07 1.25
N ALA A 60 -11.28 4.22 0.33
CA ALA A 60 -10.96 5.50 -0.32
C ALA A 60 -11.98 5.97 -1.36
N LYS A 61 -13.01 5.17 -1.69
CA LYS A 61 -13.95 5.38 -2.80
C LYS A 61 -14.57 6.78 -2.85
N LYS A 62 -14.85 7.39 -1.69
CA LYS A 62 -15.42 8.75 -1.57
C LYS A 62 -14.40 9.79 -1.12
N SER A 63 -13.12 9.44 -1.02
CA SER A 63 -12.09 10.32 -0.50
C SER A 63 -11.38 11.08 -1.63
N THR A 64 -10.98 12.31 -1.35
CA THR A 64 -10.10 13.08 -2.24
C THR A 64 -8.70 12.50 -2.17
N HIS A 65 -8.12 12.21 -3.34
CA HIS A 65 -6.77 11.63 -3.43
C HIS A 65 -5.96 12.28 -4.56
N ILE A 66 -4.65 12.08 -4.51
CA ILE A 66 -3.73 12.41 -5.61
C ILE A 66 -3.43 11.14 -6.42
N ASN A 67 -2.62 11.27 -7.51
CA ASN A 67 -2.25 10.13 -8.34
C ASN A 67 -1.05 9.35 -7.75
N LEU A 68 -1.07 9.14 -6.43
CA LEU A 68 -0.16 8.23 -5.72
C LEU A 68 -0.95 7.13 -5.03
N GLY A 69 -0.43 5.91 -5.11
CA GLY A 69 -1.02 4.72 -4.51
C GLY A 69 0.01 3.62 -4.30
N ILE A 70 -0.43 2.50 -3.77
CA ILE A 70 0.34 1.25 -3.70
C ILE A 70 -0.25 0.31 -4.75
N ILE A 71 0.55 -0.01 -5.78
CA ILE A 71 0.08 -0.70 -6.97
C ILE A 71 0.97 -1.90 -7.24
N ALA A 72 0.36 -3.05 -7.47
CA ALA A 72 1.01 -4.22 -8.05
C ALA A 72 0.60 -4.34 -9.53
N LYS A 73 1.59 -4.40 -10.42
CA LYS A 73 1.32 -4.59 -11.87
C LYS A 73 1.03 -6.05 -12.21
N LYS A 74 1.63 -6.98 -11.47
CA LYS A 74 1.47 -8.42 -11.52
C LYS A 74 1.39 -8.95 -10.10
N GLU A 75 2.25 -9.91 -9.74
CA GLU A 75 2.40 -10.40 -8.37
C GLU A 75 2.86 -9.30 -7.40
N VAL A 76 2.58 -9.47 -6.11
CA VAL A 76 3.01 -8.55 -5.07
C VAL A 76 3.77 -9.22 -3.92
N LYS A 77 3.60 -10.52 -3.73
CA LYS A 77 4.22 -11.34 -2.66
C LYS A 77 3.92 -10.90 -1.21
N SER A 78 3.17 -9.83 -1.04
CA SER A 78 2.81 -9.28 0.28
C SER A 78 1.30 -9.19 0.50
N VAL A 79 0.49 -9.80 -0.37
CA VAL A 79 -0.95 -9.95 -0.20
C VAL A 79 -1.35 -11.31 -0.74
N LEU A 80 -1.49 -12.25 0.16
CA LEU A 80 -1.62 -13.67 -0.14
C LEU A 80 -2.89 -14.26 0.45
N VAL A 81 -3.34 -15.38 -0.11
CA VAL A 81 -4.24 -16.31 0.55
C VAL A 81 -3.50 -17.63 0.75
N ILE A 82 -3.44 -18.10 1.98
CA ILE A 82 -2.95 -19.43 2.32
C ILE A 82 -4.16 -20.38 2.25
N PRO A 83 -4.13 -21.41 1.38
CA PRO A 83 -5.23 -22.36 1.27
C PRO A 83 -5.56 -22.97 2.63
N SER A 84 -6.82 -22.93 3.03
CA SER A 84 -7.30 -23.48 4.30
C SER A 84 -8.77 -23.83 4.22
N LYS A 85 -9.20 -24.88 4.95
CA LYS A 85 -10.61 -25.29 5.05
C LYS A 85 -11.52 -24.23 5.67
N LYS A 86 -10.96 -23.29 6.44
CA LYS A 86 -11.71 -22.18 7.05
C LYS A 86 -11.14 -20.87 6.55
N SER A 87 -11.96 -20.08 5.87
CA SER A 87 -11.58 -18.74 5.44
C SER A 87 -11.42 -17.80 6.63
N LYS A 88 -10.30 -17.10 6.68
CA LYS A 88 -9.98 -16.12 7.72
C LYS A 88 -9.54 -14.80 7.12
N LYS A 89 -10.30 -13.76 7.40
CA LYS A 89 -9.99 -12.39 6.96
C LYS A 89 -8.83 -11.81 7.75
N ASP A 90 -7.95 -11.08 7.08
CA ASP A 90 -6.94 -10.27 7.76
C ASP A 90 -7.59 -9.02 8.38
N LYS A 91 -7.34 -8.79 9.68
CA LYS A 91 -7.94 -7.66 10.42
C LYS A 91 -7.39 -6.29 10.00
N GLU A 92 -6.28 -6.25 9.29
CA GLU A 92 -5.57 -5.03 8.93
C GLU A 92 -5.88 -4.51 7.52
N SER A 93 -6.47 -5.34 6.63
CA SER A 93 -6.69 -4.95 5.24
C SER A 93 -8.12 -5.14 4.73
N ALA A 94 -8.82 -4.04 4.58
CA ALA A 94 -10.14 -4.04 3.95
C ALA A 94 -10.08 -4.38 2.44
N SER A 95 -9.11 -3.82 1.70
CA SER A 95 -8.98 -4.05 0.25
C SER A 95 -8.61 -5.49 -0.07
N SER A 96 -7.69 -6.11 0.70
CA SER A 96 -7.26 -7.48 0.42
C SER A 96 -8.36 -8.49 0.71
N ASN A 97 -9.12 -8.30 1.80
CA ASN A 97 -10.28 -9.15 2.10
C ASN A 97 -11.36 -9.03 1.02
N MET A 98 -11.65 -7.80 0.56
CA MET A 98 -12.60 -7.59 -0.53
C MET A 98 -12.10 -8.22 -1.84
N LEU A 99 -10.80 -8.14 -2.12
CA LEU A 99 -10.20 -8.75 -3.30
C LEU A 99 -10.33 -10.27 -3.28
N ALA A 100 -10.04 -10.92 -2.15
CA ALA A 100 -10.24 -12.37 -1.99
C ALA A 100 -11.72 -12.77 -2.23
N ASN A 101 -12.67 -12.00 -1.70
CA ASN A 101 -14.11 -12.23 -1.93
C ASN A 101 -14.48 -12.09 -3.43
N ILE A 102 -14.02 -11.06 -4.12
CA ILE A 102 -14.27 -10.85 -5.56
C ILE A 102 -13.71 -11.99 -6.40
N LEU A 103 -12.52 -12.45 -6.05
CA LEU A 103 -11.85 -13.56 -6.75
C LEU A 103 -12.43 -14.92 -6.38
N LYS A 104 -13.23 -14.99 -5.31
CA LYS A 104 -13.80 -16.23 -4.73
C LYS A 104 -12.69 -17.19 -4.28
N ILE A 105 -11.62 -16.66 -3.70
CA ILE A 105 -10.50 -17.44 -3.18
C ILE A 105 -10.70 -17.63 -1.69
N GLU A 106 -10.78 -18.90 -1.26
CA GLU A 106 -10.96 -19.28 0.13
C GLU A 106 -9.62 -19.60 0.80
N GLY A 107 -9.51 -19.25 2.08
CA GLY A 107 -8.31 -19.47 2.88
C GLY A 107 -8.02 -18.33 3.86
N GLU A 108 -6.83 -18.35 4.44
CA GLU A 108 -6.38 -17.30 5.34
C GLU A 108 -5.72 -16.17 4.55
N VAL A 109 -6.30 -14.96 4.60
CA VAL A 109 -5.71 -13.76 4.00
C VAL A 109 -4.56 -13.29 4.87
N LEU A 110 -3.39 -13.12 4.27
CA LEU A 110 -2.18 -12.62 4.91
C LEU A 110 -1.64 -11.40 4.15
N ILE A 111 -1.27 -10.33 4.88
CA ILE A 111 -0.80 -9.09 4.25
C ILE A 111 0.48 -8.54 4.85
N GLY A 112 1.12 -7.62 4.11
CA GLY A 112 2.29 -6.85 4.56
C GLY A 112 3.54 -7.69 4.72
N ASP A 113 4.42 -7.27 5.64
CA ASP A 113 5.75 -7.86 5.79
C ASP A 113 5.69 -9.32 6.27
N LYS A 114 4.64 -9.72 7.00
CA LYS A 114 4.39 -11.12 7.39
C LYS A 114 4.06 -12.01 6.18
N ALA A 115 3.30 -11.48 5.21
CA ALA A 115 2.98 -12.19 3.98
C ALA A 115 4.24 -12.34 3.09
N LEU A 116 5.01 -11.27 2.96
CA LEU A 116 6.27 -11.31 2.22
C LEU A 116 7.22 -12.36 2.79
N ARG A 117 7.40 -12.41 4.12
CA ARG A 117 8.22 -13.43 4.76
C ARG A 117 7.71 -14.84 4.48
N TYR A 118 6.38 -15.05 4.58
CA TYR A 118 5.79 -16.35 4.25
C TYR A 118 6.08 -16.76 2.80
N ALA A 119 5.97 -15.83 1.84
CA ALA A 119 6.26 -16.08 0.43
C ALA A 119 7.75 -16.39 0.13
N LEU A 120 8.67 -16.05 1.03
CA LEU A 120 10.08 -16.42 0.92
C LEU A 120 10.37 -17.82 1.50
N GLU A 121 9.53 -18.29 2.41
CA GLU A 121 9.70 -19.55 3.13
C GLU A 121 8.85 -20.70 2.54
N SER A 122 7.76 -20.37 1.81
CA SER A 122 6.80 -21.34 1.26
C SER A 122 6.34 -20.92 -0.13
N ASN A 123 5.99 -21.93 -0.95
CA ASN A 123 5.32 -21.75 -2.24
C ASN A 123 3.81 -22.08 -2.18
N GLU A 124 3.30 -22.44 -1.01
CA GLU A 124 1.89 -22.82 -0.81
C GLU A 124 1.02 -21.61 -0.52
N TYR A 125 0.85 -20.73 -1.50
CA TYR A 125 0.00 -19.56 -1.40
C TYR A 125 -0.55 -19.14 -2.76
N ILE A 126 -1.61 -18.33 -2.73
CA ILE A 126 -2.18 -17.66 -3.89
C ILE A 126 -1.90 -16.16 -3.75
N ASP A 127 -1.21 -15.56 -4.72
CA ASP A 127 -0.98 -14.10 -4.77
C ASP A 127 -2.20 -13.40 -5.35
N LEU A 128 -2.89 -12.61 -4.53
CA LEU A 128 -4.14 -11.97 -4.95
C LEU A 128 -3.97 -10.93 -6.07
N ALA A 129 -2.80 -10.28 -6.16
CA ALA A 129 -2.54 -9.31 -7.24
C ALA A 129 -2.31 -10.04 -8.57
N LYS A 130 -1.62 -11.18 -8.55
CA LYS A 130 -1.42 -12.04 -9.71
C LYS A 130 -2.76 -12.55 -10.25
N GLU A 131 -3.61 -13.11 -9.39
CA GLU A 131 -4.94 -13.62 -9.74
C GLU A 131 -5.84 -12.51 -10.34
N TRP A 132 -5.79 -11.31 -9.74
CA TRP A 132 -6.50 -10.16 -10.29
C TRP A 132 -6.00 -9.80 -11.68
N GLN A 133 -4.69 -9.76 -11.88
CA GLN A 133 -4.07 -9.41 -13.16
C GLN A 133 -4.40 -10.45 -14.24
N GLU A 134 -4.34 -11.72 -13.92
CA GLU A 134 -4.70 -12.81 -14.85
C GLU A 134 -6.18 -12.74 -15.26
N ARG A 135 -7.08 -12.42 -14.31
CA ARG A 135 -8.52 -12.36 -14.56
C ARG A 135 -8.97 -11.13 -15.33
N TYR A 136 -8.36 -9.97 -15.06
CA TYR A 136 -8.85 -8.68 -15.59
C TYR A 136 -7.85 -7.97 -16.51
N ASN A 137 -6.63 -8.47 -16.65
CA ASN A 137 -5.51 -7.82 -17.36
C ASN A 137 -5.25 -6.37 -16.92
N LEU A 138 -5.45 -6.11 -15.63
CA LEU A 138 -5.29 -4.81 -14.97
C LEU A 138 -4.39 -4.94 -13.74
N PRO A 139 -3.59 -3.90 -13.38
CA PRO A 139 -2.87 -3.88 -12.12
C PRO A 139 -3.86 -3.85 -10.96
N PHE A 140 -3.42 -4.20 -9.74
CA PHE A 140 -4.24 -3.99 -8.55
C PHE A 140 -3.74 -2.80 -7.73
N VAL A 141 -4.67 -1.96 -7.28
CA VAL A 141 -4.38 -0.78 -6.45
C VAL A 141 -4.86 -1.06 -5.02
N PHE A 142 -3.91 -1.29 -4.12
CA PHE A 142 -4.21 -1.62 -2.72
C PHE A 142 -4.58 -0.40 -1.88
N ALA A 143 -3.94 0.74 -2.14
CA ALA A 143 -4.17 1.97 -1.40
C ALA A 143 -3.97 3.21 -2.28
N LEU A 144 -4.64 4.30 -1.91
CA LEU A 144 -4.54 5.62 -2.52
C LEU A 144 -4.06 6.63 -1.48
N LEU A 145 -3.20 7.57 -1.85
CA LEU A 145 -2.82 8.68 -0.97
C LEU A 145 -3.96 9.71 -0.93
N CYS A 146 -4.73 9.64 0.14
CA CYS A 146 -5.88 10.51 0.39
C CYS A 146 -5.51 11.66 1.32
N TYR A 147 -6.25 12.78 1.22
CA TYR A 147 -6.05 13.97 2.03
C TYR A 147 -7.37 14.73 2.24
N HIS A 148 -7.45 15.51 3.33
CA HIS A 148 -8.62 16.36 3.63
C HIS A 148 -8.44 17.80 3.16
N LYS A 149 -7.23 18.35 3.27
CA LYS A 149 -6.92 19.77 2.99
C LYS A 149 -5.61 19.88 2.22
N ASP A 150 -5.31 21.09 1.74
CA ASP A 150 -4.02 21.45 1.13
C ASP A 150 -3.65 20.64 -0.13
N LYS A 151 -4.56 20.65 -1.10
CA LYS A 151 -4.36 20.03 -2.42
C LYS A 151 -3.03 20.43 -3.08
N LYS A 152 -2.60 21.70 -2.93
CA LYS A 152 -1.35 22.20 -3.54
C LYS A 152 -0.13 21.48 -2.99
N LEU A 153 -0.08 21.27 -1.67
CA LEU A 153 1.00 20.52 -1.02
C LEU A 153 1.05 19.07 -1.51
N TYR A 154 -0.10 18.36 -1.51
CA TYR A 154 -0.11 16.96 -1.92
C TYR A 154 0.21 16.77 -3.41
N LYS A 155 -0.20 17.72 -4.27
CA LYS A 155 0.24 17.74 -5.68
C LYS A 155 1.75 17.99 -5.82
N LYS A 156 2.35 18.81 -4.96
CA LYS A 156 3.81 19.00 -4.89
C LYS A 156 4.48 17.69 -4.44
N ILE A 157 3.97 17.03 -3.40
CA ILE A 157 4.47 15.73 -2.93
C ILE A 157 4.39 14.69 -4.07
N GLU A 158 3.25 14.55 -4.76
CA GLU A 158 3.09 13.66 -5.91
C GLU A 158 4.17 13.89 -6.96
N ARG A 159 4.31 15.14 -7.41
CA ARG A 159 5.26 15.52 -8.45
C ARG A 159 6.71 15.24 -8.04
N GLU A 160 7.10 15.65 -6.85
CA GLU A 160 8.49 15.51 -6.39
C GLU A 160 8.84 14.03 -6.09
N PHE A 161 7.90 13.26 -5.55
CA PHE A 161 8.12 11.84 -5.30
C PHE A 161 8.29 11.05 -6.61
N LEU A 162 7.48 11.33 -7.62
CA LEU A 162 7.50 10.59 -8.88
C LEU A 162 8.66 10.95 -9.82
N LYS A 163 9.39 12.05 -9.55
CA LYS A 163 10.55 12.47 -10.37
C LYS A 163 11.74 11.53 -10.29
N ARG A 164 11.91 10.81 -9.20
CA ARG A 164 13.15 10.07 -8.91
C ARG A 164 12.86 8.69 -8.32
N LYS A 165 13.74 7.73 -8.66
CA LYS A 165 13.85 6.49 -7.85
C LYS A 165 14.63 6.81 -6.57
N TYR A 166 14.12 6.38 -5.42
CA TYR A 166 14.77 6.63 -4.14
C TYR A 166 15.67 5.45 -3.80
N LYS A 167 16.97 5.68 -3.78
CA LYS A 167 17.93 4.73 -3.20
C LYS A 167 17.70 4.65 -1.69
N ILE A 168 17.54 3.45 -1.18
CA ILE A 168 17.38 3.20 0.26
C ILE A 168 18.78 3.19 0.89
N PRO A 169 19.08 4.08 1.85
CA PRO A 169 20.34 4.06 2.57
C PRO A 169 20.53 2.72 3.29
N TYR A 170 21.76 2.21 3.30
CA TYR A 170 22.08 0.90 3.87
C TYR A 170 21.60 0.74 5.32
N TYR A 171 21.80 1.74 6.16
CA TYR A 171 21.37 1.69 7.57
C TYR A 171 19.85 1.56 7.71
N ILE A 172 19.06 2.19 6.82
CA ILE A 172 17.59 2.06 6.80
C ILE A 172 17.19 0.67 6.32
N LEU A 173 17.86 0.16 5.29
CA LEU A 173 17.63 -1.18 4.78
C LEU A 173 17.95 -2.23 5.84
N HIS A 174 19.05 -2.05 6.57
CA HIS A 174 19.45 -2.92 7.68
C HIS A 174 18.41 -2.90 8.81
N GLN A 175 17.96 -1.73 9.25
CA GLN A 175 16.90 -1.60 10.25
C GLN A 175 15.58 -2.26 9.79
N ALA A 176 15.20 -2.07 8.53
CA ALA A 176 14.02 -2.70 7.95
C ALA A 176 14.14 -4.23 7.96
N SER A 177 15.28 -4.77 7.53
CA SER A 177 15.57 -6.20 7.54
C SER A 177 15.51 -6.79 8.95
N GLN A 178 16.14 -6.15 9.92
CA GLN A 178 16.11 -6.58 11.34
C GLN A 178 14.68 -6.63 11.89
N LYS A 179 13.87 -5.61 11.57
CA LYS A 179 12.49 -5.50 12.05
C LYS A 179 11.57 -6.55 11.41
N THR A 180 11.70 -6.76 10.08
CA THR A 180 10.77 -7.61 9.31
C THR A 180 11.23 -9.04 9.18
N LYS A 181 12.50 -9.33 9.48
CA LYS A 181 13.18 -10.60 9.25
C LYS A 181 13.22 -10.99 7.76
N VAL A 182 13.16 -10.00 6.87
CA VAL A 182 13.32 -10.16 5.43
C VAL A 182 14.75 -9.77 5.05
N PRO A 183 15.51 -10.58 4.31
CA PRO A 183 16.86 -10.25 3.86
C PRO A 183 16.91 -8.98 3.01
N HIS A 184 18.04 -8.26 3.03
CA HIS A 184 18.22 -7.00 2.28
C HIS A 184 17.91 -7.15 0.79
N LYS A 185 18.39 -8.22 0.17
CA LYS A 185 18.17 -8.53 -1.24
C LYS A 185 16.68 -8.64 -1.55
N ASP A 186 15.96 -9.44 -0.76
CA ASP A 186 14.55 -9.71 -0.95
C ASP A 186 13.69 -8.46 -0.71
N ILE A 187 14.08 -7.57 0.21
CA ILE A 187 13.43 -6.24 0.36
C ILE A 187 13.56 -5.44 -0.93
N LEU A 188 14.76 -5.38 -1.52
CA LEU A 188 14.98 -4.61 -2.74
C LEU A 188 14.21 -5.19 -3.93
N GLU A 189 14.24 -6.51 -4.13
CA GLU A 189 13.48 -7.21 -5.16
C GLU A 189 11.96 -7.01 -4.98
N TYR A 190 11.47 -7.13 -3.75
CA TYR A 190 10.08 -6.85 -3.43
C TYR A 190 9.65 -5.43 -3.82
N LEU A 191 10.48 -4.44 -3.52
CA LEU A 191 10.15 -3.04 -3.81
C LEU A 191 10.08 -2.74 -5.32
N GLU A 192 10.70 -3.55 -6.17
CA GLU A 192 10.57 -3.45 -7.62
C GLU A 192 9.20 -3.93 -8.14
N LEU A 193 8.51 -4.79 -7.37
CA LEU A 193 7.14 -5.22 -7.67
C LEU A 193 6.11 -4.10 -7.42
N ILE A 194 6.49 -3.08 -6.63
CA ILE A 194 5.60 -2.00 -6.22
C ILE A 194 5.74 -0.79 -7.15
N SER A 195 4.62 -0.31 -7.64
CA SER A 195 4.50 0.95 -8.38
C SER A 195 3.66 1.95 -7.57
N TYR A 196 3.98 3.24 -7.71
CA TYR A 196 3.29 4.29 -6.92
C TYR A 196 2.45 5.23 -7.78
N LYS A 197 2.68 5.30 -9.09
CA LYS A 197 1.98 6.23 -9.99
C LYS A 197 0.62 5.65 -10.40
N ILE A 198 -0.45 6.33 -10.06
CA ILE A 198 -1.80 6.05 -10.55
C ILE A 198 -1.90 6.56 -11.99
N ASP A 199 -1.55 5.72 -12.94
CA ASP A 199 -1.69 5.94 -14.37
C ASP A 199 -3.12 5.62 -14.87
N TYR A 200 -3.32 5.64 -16.19
CA TYR A 200 -4.61 5.34 -16.78
C TYR A 200 -5.08 3.91 -16.49
N LYS A 201 -4.19 2.90 -16.58
CA LYS A 201 -4.54 1.50 -16.28
C LYS A 201 -4.88 1.31 -14.81
N ALA A 202 -4.14 1.94 -13.90
CA ALA A 202 -4.45 1.91 -12.48
C ALA A 202 -5.80 2.57 -12.15
N LYS A 203 -6.17 3.66 -12.84
CA LYS A 203 -7.50 4.27 -12.70
C LYS A 203 -8.63 3.34 -13.17
N LEU A 204 -8.42 2.64 -14.29
CA LEU A 204 -9.36 1.62 -14.78
C LEU A 204 -9.48 0.48 -13.76
N ALA A 205 -8.36 0.02 -13.21
CA ALA A 205 -8.32 -1.03 -12.19
C ALA A 205 -9.14 -0.66 -10.95
N VAL A 206 -8.98 0.57 -10.44
CA VAL A 206 -9.77 1.07 -9.30
C VAL A 206 -11.28 1.09 -9.63
N LYS A 207 -11.66 1.57 -10.83
CA LYS A 207 -13.07 1.56 -11.27
C LYS A 207 -13.62 0.13 -11.35
N LYS A 208 -12.84 -0.80 -11.95
CA LYS A 208 -13.21 -2.22 -12.04
C LYS A 208 -13.38 -2.82 -10.65
N PHE A 209 -12.43 -2.60 -9.75
CA PHE A 209 -12.50 -3.08 -8.37
C PHE A 209 -13.76 -2.58 -7.64
N TYR A 210 -14.11 -1.30 -7.77
CA TYR A 210 -15.34 -0.76 -7.19
C TYR A 210 -16.62 -1.34 -7.80
N SER A 211 -16.58 -1.66 -9.10
CA SER A 211 -17.71 -2.32 -9.77
C SER A 211 -17.91 -3.75 -9.27
N GLU A 212 -16.83 -4.52 -9.20
CA GLU A 212 -16.89 -5.91 -8.71
C GLU A 212 -17.27 -5.97 -7.22
N ALA A 213 -16.75 -5.05 -6.40
CA ALA A 213 -17.08 -4.96 -4.98
C ALA A 213 -18.54 -4.62 -4.65
N LYS A 214 -19.33 -4.23 -5.64
CA LYS A 214 -20.79 -4.03 -5.49
C LYS A 214 -21.59 -5.30 -5.76
N ARG A 215 -20.95 -6.33 -6.34
CA ARG A 215 -21.60 -7.56 -6.77
C ARG A 215 -21.44 -8.71 -5.77
N VAL A 216 -20.61 -8.51 -4.74
CA VAL A 216 -20.27 -9.47 -3.67
C VAL A 216 -20.65 -8.97 -2.29
#